data_e33dae12e9c75b3775fa0d61cbff682e
#
_entry.id   e33dae12e9c75b3775fa0d61cbff682e
#
_cell.length_a   1.000
_cell.length_b   1.000
_cell.length_c   1.000
_cell.angle_alpha   90.00
_cell.angle_beta   90.00
_cell.angle_gamma   90.00
#
_symmetry.space_group_name_H-M   'P 1'
#
loop_
_entity.id
_entity.type
_entity.pdbx_description
1 polymer ?
#
loop_
_entity_poly.entity_id
_entity_poly.type
_entity_poly.pdbx_seq_one_letter_code
_entity_poly.pdbx_strand_id
1 'polypeptide(L)'
;VRIVVVGAGKLGYSIAELLSNEQMDVVVVDHDEDRLEVVKNTLDVLTVPANGASPVTMNDPDIYGADILVAATSSDETNMISCILAKKHGISYTAARIRDLDFLSESKVYLKENFNIDLM
;
A
#
# COMPACT_ATOMS: atom_id res chain seq x y z
N VAL A 1 5.76 10.85 10.12
CA VAL A 1 4.71 10.01 9.50
C VAL A 1 5.35 8.94 8.63
N ARG A 2 4.99 7.69 8.88
CA ARG A 2 5.45 6.56 8.07
C ARG A 2 4.32 6.10 7.16
N ILE A 3 4.65 5.92 5.88
CA ILE A 3 3.70 5.50 4.85
C ILE A 3 4.21 4.22 4.20
N VAL A 4 3.38 3.19 4.18
CA VAL A 4 3.64 1.95 3.44
C VAL A 4 2.98 2.05 2.08
N VAL A 5 3.75 1.81 1.03
CA VAL A 5 3.25 1.72 -0.34
C VAL A 5 3.34 0.26 -0.78
N VAL A 6 2.22 -0.37 -1.02
CA VAL A 6 2.16 -1.74 -1.53
C VAL A 6 2.10 -1.68 -3.05
N GLY A 7 3.13 -2.22 -3.69
CA GLY A 7 3.29 -2.19 -5.13
C GLY A 7 4.45 -1.29 -5.55
N ALA A 8 5.37 -1.85 -6.33
CA ALA A 8 6.53 -1.15 -6.86
C ALA A 8 6.49 -1.05 -8.40
N GLY A 9 5.30 -1.18 -8.98
CA GLY A 9 5.08 -0.92 -10.39
C GLY A 9 5.05 0.59 -10.65
N LYS A 10 4.56 0.97 -11.81
CA LYS A 10 4.62 2.37 -12.26
C LYS A 10 3.93 3.33 -11.28
N LEU A 11 2.73 3.01 -10.82
CA LEU A 11 2.00 3.88 -9.91
C LEU A 11 2.63 3.89 -8.52
N GLY A 12 2.93 2.73 -7.96
CA GLY A 12 3.56 2.63 -6.64
C GLY A 12 4.89 3.35 -6.58
N TYR A 13 5.72 3.20 -7.63
CA TYR A 13 6.97 3.93 -7.74
C TYR A 13 6.75 5.45 -7.72
N SER A 14 5.80 5.94 -8.52
CA SER A 14 5.50 7.38 -8.60
C SER A 14 5.03 7.94 -7.26
N ILE A 15 4.20 7.20 -6.54
CA ILE A 15 3.73 7.60 -5.21
C ILE A 15 4.91 7.63 -4.23
N ALA A 16 5.72 6.58 -4.21
CA ALA A 16 6.88 6.50 -3.33
C ALA A 16 7.88 7.63 -3.59
N GLU A 17 8.12 7.94 -4.87
CA GLU A 17 8.99 9.04 -5.26
C GLU A 17 8.47 10.38 -4.75
N LEU A 18 7.19 10.66 -4.98
CA LEU A 18 6.57 11.90 -4.52
C LEU A 18 6.68 12.04 -3.00
N LEU A 19 6.35 11.00 -2.26
CA LEU A 19 6.35 11.03 -0.80
C LEU A 19 7.77 11.13 -0.23
N SER A 20 8.75 10.44 -0.82
CA SER A 20 10.12 10.52 -0.37
C SER A 20 10.73 11.90 -0.61
N ASN A 21 10.33 12.55 -1.71
CA ASN A 21 10.74 13.93 -1.99
C ASN A 21 10.16 14.94 -1.00
N GLU A 22 9.03 14.61 -0.38
CA GLU A 22 8.43 15.40 0.71
C GLU A 22 9.00 15.03 2.07
N GLN A 23 10.09 14.26 2.10
CA GLN A 23 10.77 13.82 3.33
C GLN A 23 9.90 12.97 4.26
N MET A 24 8.92 12.27 3.69
CA MET A 24 8.16 11.27 4.41
C MET A 24 8.99 9.99 4.58
N ASP A 25 8.71 9.26 5.64
CA ASP A 25 9.32 7.96 5.90
C ASP A 25 8.52 6.90 5.14
N VAL A 26 9.07 6.40 4.05
CA VAL A 26 8.36 5.52 3.11
C VAL A 26 8.92 4.11 3.13
N VAL A 27 8.03 3.13 3.19
CA VAL A 27 8.33 1.70 3.05
C VAL A 27 7.61 1.18 1.83
N VAL A 28 8.33 0.58 0.88
CA VAL A 28 7.74 -0.01 -0.33
C VAL A 28 7.73 -1.53 -0.20
N VAL A 29 6.57 -2.12 -0.40
CA VAL A 29 6.36 -3.58 -0.32
C VAL A 29 6.02 -4.12 -1.71
N ASP A 30 6.76 -5.11 -2.18
CA ASP A 30 6.46 -5.84 -3.41
C ASP A 30 7.09 -7.23 -3.33
N HIS A 31 6.45 -8.23 -3.90
CA HIS A 31 7.01 -9.57 -3.96
C HIS A 31 8.08 -9.71 -5.06
N ASP A 32 8.13 -8.78 -6.00
CA ASP A 32 9.10 -8.77 -7.10
C ASP A 32 10.37 -8.05 -6.65
N GLU A 33 11.41 -8.82 -6.36
CA GLU A 33 12.68 -8.28 -5.87
C GLU A 33 13.39 -7.41 -6.90
N ASP A 34 13.18 -7.66 -8.19
CA ASP A 34 13.77 -6.84 -9.25
C ASP A 34 13.18 -5.43 -9.26
N ARG A 35 11.86 -5.32 -9.04
CA ARG A 35 11.21 -4.02 -8.90
C ARG A 35 11.69 -3.27 -7.67
N LEU A 36 11.84 -3.99 -6.55
CA LEU A 36 12.35 -3.38 -5.32
C LEU A 36 13.79 -2.90 -5.47
N GLU A 37 14.61 -3.60 -6.24
CA GLU A 37 15.98 -3.17 -6.48
C GLU A 37 16.04 -1.83 -7.20
N VAL A 38 15.17 -1.63 -8.19
CA VAL A 38 15.05 -0.32 -8.88
C VAL A 38 14.66 0.78 -7.92
N VAL A 39 13.65 0.53 -7.09
CA VAL A 39 13.19 1.50 -6.08
C VAL A 39 14.31 1.84 -5.10
N LYS A 40 14.97 0.82 -4.57
CA LYS A 40 16.04 0.97 -3.58
C LYS A 40 17.22 1.77 -4.12
N ASN A 41 17.55 1.58 -5.40
CA ASN A 41 18.69 2.27 -6.03
C ASN A 41 18.40 3.71 -6.44
N THR A 42 17.13 4.09 -6.50
CA THR A 42 16.73 5.40 -7.03
C THR A 42 16.01 6.30 -6.01
N LEU A 43 15.42 5.73 -4.97
CA LEU A 43 14.68 6.47 -3.95
C LEU A 43 15.24 6.23 -2.56
N ASP A 44 15.06 7.22 -1.69
CA ASP A 44 15.40 7.11 -0.26
C ASP A 44 14.22 6.53 0.50
N VAL A 45 14.06 5.21 0.41
CA VAL A 45 12.97 4.47 1.03
C VAL A 45 13.46 3.13 1.57
N LEU A 46 12.73 2.55 2.52
CA LEU A 46 12.90 1.16 2.90
C LEU A 46 12.15 0.26 1.92
N THR A 47 12.65 -0.94 1.71
CA THR A 47 11.98 -1.94 0.87
C THR A 47 11.77 -3.23 1.64
N VAL A 48 10.61 -3.87 1.43
CA VAL A 48 10.26 -5.15 2.04
C VAL A 48 9.80 -6.10 0.95
N PRO A 49 10.56 -7.18 0.67
CA PRO A 49 10.16 -8.19 -0.32
C PRO A 49 9.10 -9.12 0.27
N ALA A 50 7.83 -8.81 0.05
CA ALA A 50 6.72 -9.56 0.61
C ALA A 50 5.44 -9.32 -0.18
N ASN A 51 4.45 -10.18 0.04
CA ASN A 51 3.12 -10.01 -0.50
C ASN A 51 2.30 -9.09 0.41
N GLY A 52 1.91 -7.93 -0.08
CA GLY A 52 1.13 -6.95 0.69
C GLY A 52 -0.27 -7.43 1.08
N ALA A 53 -0.77 -8.49 0.45
CA ALA A 53 -2.05 -9.11 0.78
C ALA A 53 -1.92 -10.34 1.68
N SER A 54 -0.80 -10.50 2.35
CA SER A 54 -0.58 -11.60 3.29
C SER A 54 -0.61 -11.11 4.73
N PRO A 55 -1.33 -11.80 5.63
CA PRO A 55 -1.31 -11.45 7.06
C PRO A 55 0.09 -11.47 7.67
N VAL A 56 0.95 -12.36 7.20
CA VAL A 56 2.32 -12.48 7.72
C VAL A 56 3.13 -11.21 7.47
N THR A 57 2.90 -10.56 6.34
CA THR A 57 3.57 -9.31 5.98
C THR A 57 3.29 -8.21 7.01
N MET A 58 2.09 -8.17 7.58
CA MET A 58 1.71 -7.18 8.58
C MET A 58 2.39 -7.38 9.93
N ASN A 59 3.10 -8.49 10.14
CA ASN A 59 3.89 -8.70 11.36
C ASN A 59 5.23 -7.97 11.34
N ASP A 60 5.62 -7.44 10.19
CA ASP A 60 6.85 -6.65 10.08
C ASP A 60 6.66 -5.30 10.79
N PRO A 61 7.53 -4.96 11.77
CA PRO A 61 7.40 -3.71 12.51
C PRO A 61 7.47 -2.45 11.63
N ASP A 62 8.20 -2.52 10.53
CA ASP A 62 8.27 -1.41 9.59
C ASP A 62 6.92 -1.17 8.89
N ILE A 63 6.06 -2.16 8.87
CA ILE A 63 4.75 -2.09 8.24
C ILE A 63 3.66 -1.77 9.26
N TYR A 64 3.49 -2.58 10.31
CA TYR A 64 2.36 -2.33 11.25
C TYR A 64 2.52 -1.06 12.06
N GLY A 65 3.73 -0.52 12.19
CA GLY A 65 3.97 0.76 12.85
C GLY A 65 3.69 1.98 11.99
N ALA A 66 3.24 1.78 10.75
CA ALA A 66 2.95 2.89 9.86
C ALA A 66 1.64 3.61 10.21
N ASP A 67 1.54 4.84 9.75
CA ASP A 67 0.35 5.67 9.92
C ASP A 67 -0.63 5.51 8.77
N ILE A 68 -0.10 5.27 7.57
CA ILE A 68 -0.86 5.20 6.33
C ILE A 68 -0.37 4.01 5.50
N LEU A 69 -1.31 3.31 4.88
CA LEU A 69 -0.98 2.32 3.85
C LEU A 69 -1.69 2.68 2.55
N VAL A 70 -0.92 2.74 1.47
CA VAL A 70 -1.40 2.98 0.11
C VAL A 70 -1.20 1.70 -0.69
N ALA A 71 -2.28 1.06 -1.10
CA ALA A 71 -2.23 -0.15 -1.92
C ALA A 71 -2.39 0.23 -3.40
N ALA A 72 -1.32 0.10 -4.16
CA ALA A 72 -1.20 0.61 -5.53
C ALA A 72 -0.68 -0.44 -6.51
N THR A 73 -1.07 -1.71 -6.32
CA THR A 73 -0.75 -2.79 -7.25
C THR A 73 -1.70 -2.76 -8.45
N SER A 74 -1.46 -3.62 -9.42
CA SER A 74 -2.36 -3.78 -10.57
C SER A 74 -3.61 -4.61 -10.26
N SER A 75 -3.71 -5.20 -9.07
CA SER A 75 -4.83 -6.05 -8.66
C SER A 75 -5.71 -5.32 -7.64
N ASP A 76 -6.96 -5.04 -7.99
CA ASP A 76 -7.94 -4.44 -7.09
C ASP A 76 -8.14 -5.31 -5.84
N GLU A 77 -8.22 -6.63 -6.03
CA GLU A 77 -8.42 -7.57 -4.92
C GLU A 77 -7.25 -7.50 -3.93
N THR A 78 -6.03 -7.50 -4.42
CA THR A 78 -4.84 -7.34 -3.59
C THR A 78 -4.88 -6.03 -2.82
N ASN A 79 -5.26 -4.95 -3.50
CA ASN A 79 -5.33 -3.62 -2.89
C ASN A 79 -6.38 -3.58 -1.77
N MET A 80 -7.54 -4.19 -1.99
CA MET A 80 -8.59 -4.25 -0.97
C MET A 80 -8.18 -5.10 0.23
N ILE A 81 -7.60 -6.28 -0.01
CA ILE A 81 -7.14 -7.16 1.08
C ILE A 81 -6.05 -6.47 1.89
N SER A 82 -5.12 -5.80 1.25
CA SER A 82 -4.06 -5.05 1.95
C SER A 82 -4.65 -4.01 2.91
N CYS A 83 -5.67 -3.29 2.49
CA CYS A 83 -6.34 -2.30 3.33
C CYS A 83 -7.04 -2.94 4.53
N ILE A 84 -7.73 -4.06 4.33
CA ILE A 84 -8.39 -4.80 5.40
C ILE A 84 -7.35 -5.24 6.44
N LEU A 85 -6.25 -5.84 5.99
CA LEU A 85 -5.20 -6.32 6.88
C LEU A 85 -4.51 -5.17 7.61
N ALA A 86 -4.26 -4.06 6.93
CA ALA A 86 -3.65 -2.88 7.52
C ALA A 86 -4.47 -2.35 8.70
N LYS A 87 -5.76 -2.19 8.52
CA LYS A 87 -6.66 -1.72 9.59
C LYS A 87 -6.67 -2.67 10.77
N LYS A 88 -6.69 -3.97 10.51
CA LYS A 88 -6.67 -4.99 11.59
C LYS A 88 -5.39 -4.94 12.41
N HIS A 89 -4.29 -4.50 11.82
CA HIS A 89 -3.00 -4.40 12.49
C HIS A 89 -2.67 -3.00 13.00
N GLY A 90 -3.65 -2.10 13.02
CA GLY A 90 -3.54 -0.82 13.69
C GLY A 90 -3.15 0.36 12.82
N ILE A 91 -3.03 0.18 11.51
CA ILE A 91 -2.79 1.30 10.59
C ILE A 91 -4.08 2.10 10.46
N SER A 92 -4.02 3.40 10.77
CA SER A 92 -5.24 4.20 10.95
C SER A 92 -5.84 4.74 9.65
N TYR A 93 -5.07 4.85 8.58
CA TYR A 93 -5.55 5.38 7.31
C TYR A 93 -5.11 4.50 6.14
N THR A 94 -6.05 4.20 5.25
CA THR A 94 -5.79 3.36 4.08
C THR A 94 -6.28 4.02 2.80
N ALA A 95 -5.51 3.83 1.73
CA ALA A 95 -5.88 4.23 0.38
C ALA A 95 -5.66 3.06 -0.57
N ALA A 96 -6.55 2.88 -1.53
CA ALA A 96 -6.45 1.79 -2.48
C ALA A 96 -6.74 2.24 -3.90
N ARG A 97 -5.93 1.76 -4.84
CA ARG A 97 -6.23 1.87 -6.26
C ARG A 97 -7.30 0.86 -6.63
N ILE A 98 -8.45 1.35 -7.09
CA ILE A 98 -9.56 0.52 -7.56
C ILE A 98 -9.91 0.95 -8.98
N ARG A 99 -9.83 0.04 -9.93
CA ARG A 99 -10.09 0.32 -11.35
C ARG A 99 -11.31 -0.42 -11.89
N ASP A 100 -11.72 -1.51 -11.27
CA ASP A 100 -12.84 -2.31 -11.73
C ASP A 100 -14.15 -1.52 -11.54
N LEU A 101 -14.87 -1.33 -12.64
CA LEU A 101 -16.13 -0.57 -12.63
C LEU A 101 -17.20 -1.24 -11.76
N ASP A 102 -17.16 -2.56 -11.61
CA ASP A 102 -18.11 -3.25 -10.75
C ASP A 102 -17.91 -2.87 -9.29
N PHE A 103 -16.68 -2.71 -8.84
CA PHE A 103 -16.40 -2.20 -7.50
C PHE A 103 -16.75 -0.72 -7.37
N LEU A 104 -16.37 0.08 -8.37
CA LEU A 104 -16.58 1.53 -8.33
C LEU A 104 -18.07 1.91 -8.43
N SER A 105 -18.94 1.00 -8.88
CA SER A 105 -20.39 1.22 -8.91
C SER A 105 -21.01 1.18 -7.52
N GLU A 106 -20.35 0.59 -6.54
CA GLU A 106 -20.80 0.60 -5.16
C GLU A 106 -20.58 1.98 -4.51
N SER A 107 -21.35 2.28 -3.49
CA SER A 107 -21.18 3.55 -2.79
C SER A 107 -19.83 3.58 -2.05
N LYS A 108 -19.26 4.79 -1.90
CA LYS A 108 -18.04 4.97 -1.13
C LYS A 108 -18.19 4.54 0.33
N VAL A 109 -19.38 4.73 0.90
CA VAL A 109 -19.69 4.31 2.26
C VAL A 109 -19.62 2.78 2.37
N TYR A 110 -20.20 2.08 1.40
CA TYR A 110 -20.15 0.62 1.37
C TYR A 110 -18.72 0.10 1.32
N LEU A 111 -17.89 0.66 0.42
CA LEU A 111 -16.50 0.25 0.28
C LEU A 111 -15.68 0.55 1.53
N LYS A 112 -15.90 1.72 2.14
CA LYS A 112 -15.21 2.07 3.38
C LYS A 112 -15.57 1.13 4.52
N GLU A 113 -16.84 0.81 4.70
CA GLU A 113 -17.30 -0.03 5.80
C GLU A 113 -16.92 -1.50 5.63
N ASN A 114 -16.96 -2.02 4.40
CA ASN A 114 -16.76 -3.45 4.14
C ASN A 114 -15.32 -3.80 3.80
N PHE A 115 -14.54 -2.88 3.22
CA PHE A 115 -13.16 -3.14 2.83
C PHE A 115 -12.14 -2.26 3.54
N ASN A 116 -12.59 -1.41 4.47
CA ASN A 116 -11.70 -0.56 5.28
C ASN A 116 -10.80 0.34 4.42
N ILE A 117 -11.38 0.94 3.37
CA ILE A 117 -10.68 1.84 2.47
C ILE A 117 -11.14 3.26 2.75
N ASP A 118 -10.22 4.12 3.19
CA ASP A 118 -10.53 5.52 3.47
C ASP A 118 -10.51 6.39 2.21
N LEU A 119 -9.63 6.07 1.26
CA LEU A 119 -9.47 6.81 0.01
C LEU A 119 -9.28 5.85 -1.16
N MET A 120 -9.95 6.13 -2.24
CA MET A 120 -9.81 5.38 -3.50
C MET A 120 -9.31 6.27 -4.63
#